data_561901f817c31f513fbae5ea0f534b8e
#
_entry.id   561901f817c31f513fbae5ea0f534b8e
#
_cell.length_a   1.000
_cell.length_b   1.000
_cell.length_c   1.000
_cell.angle_alpha   90.00
_cell.angle_beta   90.00
_cell.angle_gamma   90.00
#
_symmetry.space_group_name_H-M   'P 1'
#
loop_
_entity.id
_entity.type
_entity.pdbx_description
1 polymer ?
#
loop_
_entity_poly.entity_id
_entity_poly.type
_entity_poly.pdbx_seq_one_letter_code
_entity_poly.pdbx_strand_id
1 'polypeptide(L)'
;NSNHYGIAGYYAMMALDHDMIGISFTNAQPLVAPTFGRNRLLGTNPIAVAAPAFSERPFVLDMATSIVPIGKVTVYDKAGDDLPQGWAVDSDGNPTENPKAVLNGGALFPLGGPEILRGYKGYGLALWVDIFSGVLSGAAFGKNVANPNKQENANVGHFFAAMRLDAFRDPDEFKKDLDSLFSQLKTAEKAVGQERIFIHGEKEFELTQKYQREGIPLLTEVVKSLQSAGSSVGISFDLPIIGEQEVDPAHAGN
;
A
#
# COMPACT_ATOMS: atom_id res chain seq x y z
N ASN A 1 -11.12 17.24 1.92
CA ASN A 1 -11.32 17.28 3.35
C ASN A 1 -11.83 15.91 3.84
N SER A 2 -10.97 14.90 3.80
CA SER A 2 -11.26 13.51 4.08
C SER A 2 -10.29 12.93 5.13
N ASN A 3 -10.40 11.64 5.34
CA ASN A 3 -9.55 10.85 6.23
C ASN A 3 -9.06 9.58 5.50
N HIS A 4 -8.50 8.62 6.21
CA HIS A 4 -8.08 7.35 5.64
C HIS A 4 -9.28 6.63 5.01
N TYR A 5 -9.14 6.17 3.76
CA TYR A 5 -10.24 5.57 2.99
C TYR A 5 -10.12 4.05 2.80
N GLY A 6 -9.19 3.42 3.50
CA GLY A 6 -8.94 1.99 3.40
C GLY A 6 -7.92 1.64 2.32
N ILE A 7 -8.12 0.53 1.64
CA ILE A 7 -7.22 0.00 0.60
C ILE A 7 -7.47 0.75 -0.71
N ALA A 8 -6.44 1.36 -1.29
CA ALA A 8 -6.55 2.13 -2.53
C ALA A 8 -6.99 1.27 -3.72
N GLY A 9 -6.52 0.03 -3.79
CA GLY A 9 -6.87 -0.94 -4.82
C GLY A 9 -8.36 -1.25 -4.90
N TYR A 10 -9.09 -1.18 -3.79
CA TYR A 10 -10.54 -1.37 -3.78
C TYR A 10 -11.25 -0.43 -4.77
N TYR A 11 -10.89 0.84 -4.74
CA TYR A 11 -11.50 1.85 -5.62
C TYR A 11 -11.05 1.71 -7.07
N ALA A 12 -9.78 1.38 -7.29
CA ALA A 12 -9.28 1.12 -8.65
C ALA A 12 -9.99 -0.09 -9.28
N MET A 13 -10.22 -1.15 -8.53
CA MET A 13 -10.91 -2.35 -8.99
C MET A 13 -12.39 -2.11 -9.37
N MET A 14 -13.05 -1.10 -8.82
CA MET A 14 -14.44 -0.79 -9.20
C MET A 14 -14.62 -0.51 -10.70
N ALA A 15 -13.58 -0.06 -11.38
CA ALA A 15 -13.61 0.18 -12.82
C ALA A 15 -13.61 -1.11 -13.66
N LEU A 16 -13.14 -2.23 -13.10
CA LEU A 16 -13.04 -3.51 -13.80
C LEU A 16 -14.39 -4.05 -14.25
N ASP A 17 -15.43 -3.84 -13.44
CA ASP A 17 -16.82 -4.27 -13.73
C ASP A 17 -17.41 -3.56 -14.97
N HIS A 18 -16.73 -2.52 -15.47
CA HIS A 18 -17.14 -1.70 -16.60
C HIS A 18 -16.15 -1.76 -17.77
N ASP A 19 -15.25 -2.74 -17.82
CA ASP A 19 -14.17 -2.84 -18.80
C ASP A 19 -13.32 -1.55 -18.89
N MET A 20 -12.99 -0.98 -17.73
CA MET A 20 -12.18 0.23 -17.62
C MET A 20 -10.91 -0.03 -16.81
N ILE A 21 -9.85 0.74 -17.09
CA ILE A 21 -8.71 0.84 -16.19
C ILE A 21 -9.07 1.80 -15.07
N GLY A 22 -8.98 1.34 -13.83
CA GLY A 22 -9.19 2.17 -12.65
C GLY A 22 -7.89 2.67 -12.05
N ILE A 23 -7.91 3.89 -11.52
CA ILE A 23 -6.77 4.54 -10.85
C ILE A 23 -7.27 5.18 -9.55
N SER A 24 -6.53 4.99 -8.48
CA SER A 24 -6.80 5.62 -7.19
C SER A 24 -5.51 6.07 -6.53
N PHE A 25 -5.47 7.32 -6.10
CA PHE A 25 -4.36 7.92 -5.34
C PHE A 25 -4.89 8.54 -4.05
N THR A 26 -4.07 8.56 -3.03
CA THR A 26 -4.32 9.35 -1.82
C THR A 26 -3.01 9.83 -1.21
N ASN A 27 -3.00 11.06 -0.73
CA ASN A 27 -1.90 11.49 0.11
C ASN A 27 -2.11 11.01 1.56
N ALA A 28 -1.09 11.11 2.37
CA ALA A 28 -1.09 10.65 3.75
C ALA A 28 -0.26 11.58 4.65
N GLN A 29 -0.36 11.38 5.96
CA GLN A 29 0.47 12.10 6.93
C GLN A 29 1.96 12.02 6.60
N PRO A 30 2.74 13.07 6.87
CA PRO A 30 4.16 13.13 6.53
C PRO A 30 4.99 12.11 7.31
N LEU A 31 5.58 11.16 6.60
CA LEU A 31 6.44 10.10 7.13
C LEU A 31 7.72 9.92 6.32
N VAL A 32 7.74 10.46 5.09
CA VAL A 32 8.78 10.25 4.10
C VAL A 32 9.55 11.55 3.88
N ALA A 33 10.87 11.47 3.87
CA ALA A 33 11.73 12.57 3.46
C ALA A 33 11.84 12.64 1.93
N PRO A 34 11.82 13.83 1.33
CA PRO A 34 12.20 13.97 -0.07
C PRO A 34 13.66 13.55 -0.27
N THR A 35 14.02 13.13 -1.47
CA THR A 35 15.43 12.80 -1.78
C THR A 35 16.34 14.00 -1.46
N PHE A 36 17.46 13.76 -0.78
CA PHE A 36 18.39 14.75 -0.19
C PHE A 36 17.83 15.53 1.02
N GLY A 37 16.58 15.30 1.42
CA GLY A 37 16.01 15.90 2.63
C GLY A 37 16.10 14.97 3.83
N ARG A 38 15.85 15.50 5.02
CA ARG A 38 15.73 14.73 6.27
C ARG A 38 14.36 14.86 6.95
N ASN A 39 13.63 15.90 6.61
CA ASN A 39 12.34 16.18 7.23
C ASN A 39 11.23 15.35 6.60
N ARG A 40 10.29 14.88 7.41
CA ARG A 40 9.05 14.27 6.94
C ARG A 40 8.19 15.31 6.24
N LEU A 41 8.13 15.27 4.92
CA LEU A 41 7.36 16.22 4.12
C LEU A 41 6.30 15.56 3.24
N LEU A 42 6.45 14.27 2.94
CA LEU A 42 5.50 13.50 2.13
C LEU A 42 4.94 12.32 2.93
N GLY A 43 3.73 11.92 2.62
CA GLY A 43 3.15 10.69 3.12
C GLY A 43 3.70 9.46 2.39
N THR A 44 3.18 8.30 2.75
CA THR A 44 3.39 7.05 2.00
C THR A 44 2.69 7.05 0.64
N ASN A 45 1.79 7.97 0.43
CA ASN A 45 1.18 8.39 -0.85
C ASN A 45 0.95 7.23 -1.82
N PRO A 46 0.03 6.30 -1.53
CA PRO A 46 -0.17 5.11 -2.34
C PRO A 46 -0.73 5.39 -3.72
N ILE A 47 -0.33 4.53 -4.66
CA ILE A 47 -0.84 4.43 -6.02
C ILE A 47 -1.52 3.09 -6.17
N ALA A 48 -2.76 3.08 -6.66
CA ALA A 48 -3.43 1.87 -7.09
C ALA A 48 -3.87 2.00 -8.55
N VAL A 49 -3.63 0.94 -9.32
CA VAL A 49 -4.06 0.81 -10.71
C VAL A 49 -4.61 -0.59 -10.93
N ALA A 50 -5.79 -0.69 -11.53
CA ALA A 50 -6.39 -1.96 -11.91
C ALA A 50 -6.72 -1.97 -13.40
N ALA A 51 -6.41 -3.07 -14.10
CA ALA A 51 -6.72 -3.24 -15.53
C ALA A 51 -7.37 -4.61 -15.76
N PRO A 52 -8.48 -4.68 -16.53
CA PRO A 52 -9.19 -5.93 -16.77
C PRO A 52 -8.41 -6.81 -17.75
N ALA A 53 -8.38 -8.13 -17.49
CA ALA A 53 -7.84 -9.17 -18.35
C ALA A 53 -8.96 -10.01 -18.97
N PHE A 54 -8.65 -10.89 -19.95
CA PHE A 54 -9.66 -11.68 -20.66
C PHE A 54 -9.99 -12.98 -19.91
N SER A 55 -9.00 -13.83 -19.73
CA SER A 55 -9.12 -15.14 -19.03
C SER A 55 -8.22 -15.20 -17.80
N GLU A 56 -7.20 -14.38 -17.74
CA GLU A 56 -6.33 -14.22 -16.60
C GLU A 56 -7.03 -13.38 -15.51
N ARG A 57 -6.46 -13.38 -14.30
CA ARG A 57 -6.87 -12.43 -13.26
C ARG A 57 -6.50 -11.00 -13.66
N PRO A 58 -7.29 -10.00 -13.29
CA PRO A 58 -6.94 -8.62 -13.61
C PRO A 58 -5.59 -8.23 -12.99
N PHE A 59 -4.90 -7.30 -13.63
CA PHE A 59 -3.77 -6.60 -13.01
C PHE A 59 -4.28 -5.70 -11.90
N VAL A 60 -3.72 -5.81 -10.71
CA VAL A 60 -4.02 -4.90 -9.60
C VAL A 60 -2.72 -4.54 -8.90
N LEU A 61 -2.22 -3.35 -9.18
CA LEU A 61 -1.13 -2.73 -8.44
C LEU A 61 -1.74 -1.89 -7.32
N ASP A 62 -1.32 -2.12 -6.08
CA ASP A 62 -1.62 -1.26 -4.93
C ASP A 62 -0.36 -1.16 -4.07
N MET A 63 0.29 -0.02 -4.09
CA MET A 63 1.59 0.15 -3.45
C MET A 63 1.77 1.54 -2.86
N ALA A 64 2.46 1.62 -1.72
CA ALA A 64 3.00 2.87 -1.22
C ALA A 64 4.13 3.38 -2.14
N THR A 65 4.34 4.69 -2.18
CA THR A 65 5.50 5.32 -2.83
C THR A 65 6.67 5.54 -1.85
N SER A 66 6.54 5.07 -0.61
CA SER A 66 7.64 4.89 0.34
C SER A 66 8.31 3.52 0.16
N ILE A 67 9.53 3.37 0.64
CA ILE A 67 10.25 2.08 0.58
C ILE A 67 9.51 0.99 1.36
N VAL A 68 8.91 1.35 2.49
CA VAL A 68 8.09 0.49 3.35
C VAL A 68 6.98 1.32 4.03
N PRO A 69 5.89 0.70 4.51
CA PRO A 69 4.94 1.36 5.40
C PRO A 69 5.54 1.51 6.80
N ILE A 70 5.15 2.56 7.53
CA ILE A 70 5.63 2.82 8.91
C ILE A 70 5.29 1.66 9.87
N GLY A 71 4.23 0.90 9.60
CA GLY A 71 3.87 -0.28 10.38
C GLY A 71 4.98 -1.34 10.42
N LYS A 72 5.76 -1.51 9.33
CA LYS A 72 6.91 -2.42 9.32
C LYS A 72 7.98 -1.95 10.32
N VAL A 73 8.27 -0.65 10.39
CA VAL A 73 9.22 -0.10 11.38
C VAL A 73 8.75 -0.43 12.80
N THR A 74 7.44 -0.30 13.07
CA THR A 74 6.86 -0.64 14.37
C THR A 74 6.99 -2.13 14.70
N VAL A 75 6.88 -3.02 13.71
CA VAL A 75 7.07 -4.46 13.89
C VAL A 75 8.51 -4.77 14.30
N TYR A 76 9.50 -4.20 13.62
CA TYR A 76 10.93 -4.35 13.97
C TYR A 76 11.23 -3.80 15.36
N ASP A 77 10.69 -2.64 15.72
CA ASP A 77 10.86 -2.07 17.07
C ASP A 77 10.31 -2.99 18.17
N LYS A 78 9.14 -3.59 17.95
CA LYS A 78 8.53 -4.53 18.90
C LYS A 78 9.30 -5.86 18.99
N ALA A 79 9.89 -6.32 17.89
CA ALA A 79 10.72 -7.52 17.86
C ALA A 79 12.10 -7.28 18.49
N GLY A 80 12.54 -6.03 18.59
CA GLY A 80 13.89 -5.68 19.04
C GLY A 80 14.96 -5.87 17.96
N ASP A 81 14.54 -5.91 16.71
CA ASP A 81 15.38 -6.11 15.53
C ASP A 81 15.77 -4.79 14.88
N ASP A 82 16.92 -4.77 14.21
CA ASP A 82 17.35 -3.66 13.37
C ASP A 82 16.62 -3.68 12.03
N LEU A 83 16.38 -2.47 11.47
CA LEU A 83 15.80 -2.31 10.14
C LEU A 83 16.80 -2.72 9.05
N PRO A 84 16.33 -3.25 7.92
CA PRO A 84 17.16 -3.38 6.74
C PRO A 84 17.77 -2.04 6.32
N GLN A 85 19.03 -2.08 5.89
CA GLN A 85 19.74 -0.91 5.40
C GLN A 85 18.98 -0.25 4.22
N GLY A 86 18.96 1.08 4.22
CA GLY A 86 18.36 1.86 3.13
C GLY A 86 16.85 2.10 3.27
N TRP A 87 16.28 1.83 4.45
CA TRP A 87 14.86 2.11 4.69
C TRP A 87 14.59 3.52 5.22
N ALA A 88 15.54 4.10 5.97
CA ALA A 88 15.25 5.30 6.71
C ALA A 88 16.48 6.14 7.04
N VAL A 89 16.20 7.38 7.49
CA VAL A 89 17.16 8.27 8.13
C VAL A 89 16.70 8.60 9.56
N ASP A 90 17.66 8.94 10.42
CA ASP A 90 17.39 9.51 11.74
C ASP A 90 16.96 11.00 11.65
N SER A 91 16.75 11.65 12.79
CA SER A 91 16.36 13.06 12.87
C SER A 91 17.42 14.03 12.32
N ASP A 92 18.68 13.61 12.25
CA ASP A 92 19.78 14.41 11.72
C ASP A 92 20.02 14.17 10.22
N GLY A 93 19.32 13.16 9.63
CA GLY A 93 19.40 12.81 8.22
C GLY A 93 20.44 11.75 7.90
N ASN A 94 21.04 11.12 8.90
CA ASN A 94 21.96 10.01 8.69
C ASN A 94 21.16 8.72 8.40
N PRO A 95 21.60 7.87 7.47
CA PRO A 95 21.03 6.53 7.32
C PRO A 95 21.01 5.78 8.65
N THR A 96 19.90 5.13 8.95
CA THR A 96 19.73 4.41 10.22
C THR A 96 19.05 3.07 10.04
N GLU A 97 19.51 2.08 10.79
CA GLU A 97 18.88 0.77 10.95
C GLU A 97 18.09 0.68 12.28
N ASN A 98 18.15 1.72 13.12
CA ASN A 98 17.48 1.74 14.40
C ASN A 98 16.01 2.17 14.24
N PRO A 99 15.00 1.27 14.49
CA PRO A 99 13.60 1.63 14.35
C PRO A 99 13.16 2.75 15.29
N LYS A 100 13.73 2.83 16.51
CA LYS A 100 13.41 3.91 17.46
C LYS A 100 13.85 5.28 16.95
N ALA A 101 14.99 5.37 16.28
CA ALA A 101 15.44 6.63 15.69
C ALA A 101 14.46 7.12 14.61
N VAL A 102 13.92 6.19 13.81
CA VAL A 102 12.88 6.50 12.82
C VAL A 102 11.61 6.97 13.51
N LEU A 103 11.08 6.22 14.48
CA LEU A 103 9.83 6.56 15.17
C LEU A 103 9.92 7.89 15.92
N ASN A 104 11.08 8.23 16.48
CA ASN A 104 11.34 9.43 17.27
C ASN A 104 11.81 10.65 16.46
N GLY A 105 11.40 10.78 15.21
CA GLY A 105 11.64 11.99 14.41
C GLY A 105 12.46 11.78 13.15
N GLY A 106 13.01 10.60 12.91
CA GLY A 106 13.57 10.20 11.64
C GLY A 106 12.51 10.04 10.57
N ALA A 107 12.87 9.73 9.33
CA ALA A 107 11.98 9.62 8.18
C ALA A 107 12.27 8.39 7.35
N LEU A 108 11.24 7.87 6.69
CA LEU A 108 11.39 6.82 5.67
C LEU A 108 12.00 7.39 4.39
N PHE A 109 12.71 6.55 3.66
CA PHE A 109 13.05 6.84 2.27
C PHE A 109 11.84 6.63 1.33
N PRO A 110 11.79 7.37 0.20
CA PRO A 110 10.89 7.03 -0.89
C PRO A 110 11.24 5.67 -1.51
N LEU A 111 10.32 5.10 -2.27
CA LEU A 111 10.53 3.86 -3.03
C LEU A 111 11.83 3.93 -3.84
N GLY A 112 12.66 2.90 -3.73
CA GLY A 112 14.01 2.85 -4.25
C GLY A 112 15.07 3.25 -3.23
N GLY A 113 14.69 3.78 -2.05
CA GLY A 113 15.62 4.04 -0.96
C GLY A 113 16.51 5.28 -1.14
N PRO A 114 17.78 5.25 -0.69
CA PRO A 114 18.70 6.37 -0.83
C PRO A 114 19.02 6.70 -2.30
N GLU A 115 19.62 7.87 -2.53
CA GLU A 115 19.92 8.38 -3.87
C GLU A 115 20.72 7.39 -4.73
N ILE A 116 21.68 6.70 -4.14
CA ILE A 116 22.50 5.69 -4.84
C ILE A 116 21.67 4.57 -5.46
N LEU A 117 20.52 4.22 -4.86
CA LEU A 117 19.55 3.25 -5.37
C LEU A 117 18.43 3.92 -6.19
N ARG A 118 18.60 5.20 -6.53
CA ARG A 118 17.66 5.97 -7.35
C ARG A 118 16.30 6.25 -6.71
N GLY A 119 16.26 6.42 -5.38
CA GLY A 119 15.04 6.75 -4.62
C GLY A 119 14.32 8.02 -5.07
N TYR A 120 14.98 8.92 -5.81
CA TYR A 120 14.35 10.08 -6.44
C TYR A 120 13.20 9.68 -7.40
N LYS A 121 13.17 8.44 -7.93
CA LYS A 121 12.05 7.94 -8.74
C LYS A 121 10.80 7.78 -7.88
N GLY A 122 10.93 7.13 -6.72
CA GLY A 122 9.84 7.03 -5.74
C GLY A 122 9.43 8.38 -5.18
N TYR A 123 10.40 9.29 -4.95
CA TYR A 123 10.11 10.67 -4.57
C TYR A 123 9.25 11.38 -5.62
N GLY A 124 9.57 11.23 -6.91
CA GLY A 124 8.78 11.78 -8.01
C GLY A 124 7.35 11.22 -8.03
N LEU A 125 7.18 9.91 -7.81
CA LEU A 125 5.86 9.26 -7.70
C LEU A 125 5.08 9.81 -6.49
N ALA A 126 5.72 9.91 -5.31
CA ALA A 126 5.09 10.46 -4.12
C ALA A 126 4.61 11.90 -4.30
N LEU A 127 5.43 12.71 -4.98
CA LEU A 127 5.09 14.09 -5.30
C LEU A 127 3.93 14.18 -6.30
N TRP A 128 3.92 13.30 -7.32
CA TRP A 128 2.81 13.21 -8.27
C TRP A 128 1.49 12.91 -7.55
N VAL A 129 1.49 11.94 -6.64
CA VAL A 129 0.31 11.61 -5.83
C VAL A 129 -0.14 12.83 -5.00
N ASP A 130 0.78 13.53 -4.35
CA ASP A 130 0.44 14.69 -3.52
C ASP A 130 -0.13 15.86 -4.36
N ILE A 131 0.38 16.06 -5.58
CA ILE A 131 -0.16 17.04 -6.53
C ILE A 131 -1.61 16.72 -6.89
N PHE A 132 -1.92 15.47 -7.25
CA PHE A 132 -3.25 15.08 -7.70
C PHE A 132 -4.25 14.97 -6.53
N SER A 133 -3.81 14.38 -5.41
CA SER A 133 -4.68 14.15 -4.26
C SER A 133 -4.83 15.38 -3.36
N GLY A 134 -3.77 16.14 -3.15
CA GLY A 134 -3.74 17.30 -2.26
C GLY A 134 -3.96 18.61 -3.03
N VAL A 135 -3.01 19.01 -3.86
CA VAL A 135 -3.01 20.35 -4.50
C VAL A 135 -4.18 20.49 -5.46
N LEU A 136 -4.43 19.54 -6.35
CA LEU A 136 -5.50 19.58 -7.35
C LEU A 136 -6.88 19.56 -6.70
N SER A 137 -7.06 18.83 -5.62
CA SER A 137 -8.35 18.70 -4.91
C SER A 137 -8.63 19.86 -3.96
N GLY A 138 -7.64 20.71 -3.67
CA GLY A 138 -7.73 21.76 -2.65
C GLY A 138 -7.69 21.23 -1.22
N ALA A 139 -7.26 19.98 -1.00
CA ALA A 139 -7.02 19.39 0.32
C ALA A 139 -5.64 19.78 0.86
N ALA A 140 -5.32 19.35 2.07
CA ALA A 140 -3.96 19.52 2.62
C ALA A 140 -2.93 18.72 1.80
N PHE A 141 -1.70 19.20 1.76
CA PHE A 141 -0.59 18.57 1.06
C PHE A 141 0.72 18.73 1.85
N GLY A 142 1.67 17.86 1.58
CA GLY A 142 2.98 17.88 2.23
C GLY A 142 2.84 17.81 3.75
N LYS A 143 3.58 18.66 4.48
CA LYS A 143 3.58 18.70 5.95
C LYS A 143 2.25 19.08 6.61
N ASN A 144 1.30 19.59 5.84
CA ASN A 144 0.03 20.08 6.36
C ASN A 144 -1.04 18.98 6.45
N VAL A 145 -0.78 17.79 5.92
CA VAL A 145 -1.67 16.62 6.11
C VAL A 145 -1.55 16.16 7.56
N ALA A 146 -2.65 16.23 8.31
CA ALA A 146 -2.63 15.85 9.73
C ALA A 146 -2.68 14.32 9.92
N ASN A 147 -2.35 13.88 11.13
CA ASN A 147 -2.41 12.48 11.49
C ASN A 147 -3.87 12.02 11.66
N PRO A 148 -4.36 11.04 10.89
CA PRO A 148 -5.73 10.57 10.98
C PRO A 148 -6.10 9.91 12.31
N ASN A 149 -5.10 9.49 13.10
CA ASN A 149 -5.30 8.90 14.43
C ASN A 149 -5.40 9.93 15.56
N LYS A 150 -5.23 11.21 15.26
CA LYS A 150 -5.47 12.31 16.19
C LYS A 150 -6.89 12.84 16.03
N GLN A 151 -7.41 13.54 17.04
CA GLN A 151 -8.76 14.13 16.99
C GLN A 151 -8.90 15.27 15.98
N GLU A 152 -7.82 15.68 15.33
CA GLU A 152 -7.82 16.72 14.31
C GLU A 152 -8.27 16.16 12.97
N ASN A 153 -8.89 17.02 12.17
CA ASN A 153 -9.25 16.69 10.80
C ASN A 153 -7.97 16.49 9.96
N ALA A 154 -7.76 15.29 9.44
CA ALA A 154 -6.57 14.95 8.67
C ALA A 154 -6.49 15.70 7.34
N ASN A 155 -7.63 16.12 6.80
CA ASN A 155 -7.76 16.84 5.53
C ASN A 155 -7.00 16.15 4.38
N VAL A 156 -7.07 14.82 4.35
CA VAL A 156 -6.53 13.98 3.28
C VAL A 156 -7.32 14.24 1.99
N GLY A 157 -6.62 14.27 0.87
CA GLY A 157 -7.21 14.33 -0.47
C GLY A 157 -7.11 12.99 -1.18
N HIS A 158 -8.06 12.72 -2.07
CA HIS A 158 -8.08 11.53 -2.91
C HIS A 158 -8.25 11.92 -4.37
N PHE A 159 -7.69 11.09 -5.25
CA PHE A 159 -7.90 11.19 -6.69
C PHE A 159 -8.38 9.84 -7.23
N PHE A 160 -9.43 9.88 -8.02
CA PHE A 160 -9.97 8.70 -8.70
C PHE A 160 -10.12 8.98 -10.18
N ALA A 161 -9.78 7.98 -11.00
CA ALA A 161 -10.02 8.04 -12.43
C ALA A 161 -10.42 6.66 -12.96
N ALA A 162 -11.23 6.66 -14.01
CA ALA A 162 -11.55 5.47 -14.78
C ALA A 162 -11.33 5.80 -16.27
N MET A 163 -10.57 4.94 -16.96
CA MET A 163 -10.22 5.14 -18.36
C MET A 163 -10.89 4.05 -19.20
N ARG A 164 -11.74 4.46 -20.12
CA ARG A 164 -12.44 3.58 -21.04
C ARG A 164 -11.46 2.97 -22.04
N LEU A 165 -11.49 1.64 -22.18
CA LEU A 165 -10.65 0.94 -23.16
C LEU A 165 -11.09 1.25 -24.60
N ASP A 166 -12.39 1.31 -24.84
CA ASP A 166 -12.99 1.56 -26.17
C ASP A 166 -12.70 2.98 -26.71
N ALA A 167 -12.19 3.88 -25.88
CA ALA A 167 -11.66 5.17 -26.34
C ALA A 167 -10.29 5.04 -27.05
N PHE A 168 -9.62 3.90 -26.94
CA PHE A 168 -8.27 3.67 -27.47
C PHE A 168 -8.25 2.52 -28.48
N ARG A 169 -8.91 1.40 -28.15
CA ARG A 169 -8.99 0.20 -28.97
C ARG A 169 -10.14 -0.71 -28.52
N ASP A 170 -10.37 -1.79 -29.26
CA ASP A 170 -11.35 -2.81 -28.87
C ASP A 170 -11.01 -3.39 -27.48
N PRO A 171 -11.97 -3.41 -26.53
CA PRO A 171 -11.74 -3.90 -25.18
C PRO A 171 -11.32 -5.36 -25.09
N ASP A 172 -11.88 -6.23 -25.93
CA ASP A 172 -11.53 -7.66 -25.93
C ASP A 172 -10.14 -7.92 -26.49
N GLU A 173 -9.73 -7.16 -27.50
CA GLU A 173 -8.35 -7.21 -28.02
C GLU A 173 -7.36 -6.73 -26.94
N PHE A 174 -7.67 -5.64 -26.23
CA PHE A 174 -6.84 -5.17 -25.11
C PHE A 174 -6.66 -6.27 -24.06
N LYS A 175 -7.77 -6.87 -23.61
CA LYS A 175 -7.75 -7.90 -22.55
C LYS A 175 -6.96 -9.15 -23.00
N LYS A 176 -7.09 -9.59 -24.24
CA LYS A 176 -6.32 -10.72 -24.81
C LYS A 176 -4.82 -10.42 -24.91
N ASP A 177 -4.47 -9.20 -25.31
CA ASP A 177 -3.07 -8.77 -25.36
C ASP A 177 -2.48 -8.69 -23.95
N LEU A 178 -3.26 -8.28 -22.95
CA LEU A 178 -2.84 -8.28 -21.55
C LEU A 178 -2.59 -9.72 -21.04
N ASP A 179 -3.48 -10.66 -21.35
CA ASP A 179 -3.26 -12.11 -21.07
C ASP A 179 -1.98 -12.62 -21.72
N SER A 180 -1.72 -12.21 -22.98
CA SER A 180 -0.48 -12.58 -23.69
C SER A 180 0.76 -12.03 -23.00
N LEU A 181 0.73 -10.77 -22.56
CA LEU A 181 1.81 -10.15 -21.78
C LEU A 181 2.05 -10.91 -20.47
N PHE A 182 0.99 -11.25 -19.72
CA PHE A 182 1.12 -12.01 -18.49
C PHE A 182 1.71 -13.40 -18.72
N SER A 183 1.28 -14.09 -19.79
CA SER A 183 1.84 -15.39 -20.18
C SER A 183 3.34 -15.29 -20.47
N GLN A 184 3.79 -14.26 -21.19
CA GLN A 184 5.21 -14.03 -21.46
C GLN A 184 6.01 -13.84 -20.18
N LEU A 185 5.49 -13.04 -19.23
CA LEU A 185 6.16 -12.80 -17.95
C LEU A 185 6.20 -14.05 -17.07
N LYS A 186 5.08 -14.77 -16.96
CA LYS A 186 4.98 -15.98 -16.14
C LYS A 186 5.82 -17.14 -16.65
N THR A 187 6.01 -17.24 -17.97
CA THR A 187 6.81 -18.30 -18.62
C THR A 187 8.30 -17.97 -18.71
N ALA A 188 8.71 -16.74 -18.39
CA ALA A 188 10.12 -16.37 -18.36
C ALA A 188 10.94 -17.26 -17.40
N GLU A 189 12.23 -17.39 -17.67
CA GLU A 189 13.16 -18.10 -16.78
C GLU A 189 13.16 -17.44 -15.38
N LYS A 190 13.10 -18.28 -14.34
CA LYS A 190 13.05 -17.80 -12.95
C LYS A 190 14.46 -17.56 -12.44
N ALA A 191 14.61 -16.58 -11.58
CA ALA A 191 15.85 -16.37 -10.84
C ALA A 191 16.13 -17.58 -9.92
N VAL A 192 17.39 -17.77 -9.57
CA VAL A 192 17.82 -18.86 -8.68
C VAL A 192 17.02 -18.81 -7.36
N GLY A 193 16.46 -19.95 -6.98
CA GLY A 193 15.65 -20.08 -5.76
C GLY A 193 14.20 -19.59 -5.90
N GLN A 194 13.77 -19.20 -7.10
CA GLN A 194 12.38 -18.78 -7.36
C GLN A 194 11.63 -19.82 -8.17
N GLU A 195 10.41 -20.15 -7.75
CA GLU A 195 9.56 -21.14 -8.42
C GLU A 195 8.55 -20.51 -9.36
N ARG A 196 8.14 -19.27 -9.11
CA ARG A 196 7.06 -18.59 -9.84
C ARG A 196 7.31 -17.10 -9.98
N ILE A 197 6.88 -16.54 -11.10
CA ILE A 197 6.75 -15.10 -11.33
C ILE A 197 5.27 -14.75 -11.12
N PHE A 198 5.01 -13.77 -10.27
CA PHE A 198 3.66 -13.30 -9.98
C PHE A 198 3.36 -12.01 -10.76
N ILE A 199 2.13 -11.89 -11.21
CA ILE A 199 1.56 -10.61 -11.64
C ILE A 199 0.94 -9.92 -10.41
N HIS A 200 1.02 -8.61 -10.36
CA HIS A 200 0.48 -7.82 -9.25
C HIS A 200 -1.02 -8.09 -9.06
N GLY A 201 -1.43 -8.36 -7.83
CA GLY A 201 -2.77 -8.78 -7.43
C GLY A 201 -2.96 -10.29 -7.30
N GLU A 202 -2.13 -11.13 -7.94
CA GLU A 202 -2.33 -12.59 -7.89
C GLU A 202 -2.26 -13.16 -6.48
N LYS A 203 -1.28 -12.72 -5.69
CA LYS A 203 -1.12 -13.21 -4.30
C LYS A 203 -2.33 -12.86 -3.45
N GLU A 204 -2.82 -11.65 -3.58
CA GLU A 204 -3.99 -11.15 -2.85
C GLU A 204 -5.26 -11.91 -3.25
N PHE A 205 -5.47 -12.19 -4.54
CA PHE A 205 -6.56 -13.02 -5.02
C PHE A 205 -6.47 -14.46 -4.49
N GLU A 206 -5.28 -15.06 -4.47
CA GLU A 206 -5.06 -16.41 -3.94
C GLU A 206 -5.30 -16.47 -2.44
N LEU A 207 -4.79 -15.48 -1.69
CA LEU A 207 -5.04 -15.35 -0.25
C LEU A 207 -6.52 -15.14 0.06
N THR A 208 -7.21 -14.32 -0.73
CA THR A 208 -8.65 -14.11 -0.57
C THR A 208 -9.40 -15.44 -0.71
N GLN A 209 -9.12 -16.23 -1.74
CA GLN A 209 -9.74 -17.55 -1.92
C GLN A 209 -9.39 -18.52 -0.78
N LYS A 210 -8.17 -18.48 -0.28
CA LYS A 210 -7.74 -19.27 0.88
C LYS A 210 -8.52 -18.86 2.12
N TYR A 211 -8.58 -17.57 2.43
CA TYR A 211 -9.23 -17.07 3.65
C TYR A 211 -10.75 -17.21 3.63
N GLN A 212 -11.37 -17.21 2.44
CA GLN A 212 -12.80 -17.54 2.31
C GLN A 212 -13.11 -18.99 2.69
N ARG A 213 -12.17 -19.92 2.48
CA ARG A 213 -12.35 -21.34 2.83
C ARG A 213 -11.90 -21.65 4.27
N GLU A 214 -10.80 -21.05 4.71
CA GLU A 214 -10.07 -21.45 5.91
C GLU A 214 -10.24 -20.47 7.07
N GLY A 215 -10.86 -19.31 6.83
CA GLY A 215 -10.95 -18.21 7.79
C GLY A 215 -9.75 -17.27 7.70
N ILE A 216 -9.91 -16.07 8.25
CA ILE A 216 -8.88 -15.02 8.26
C ILE A 216 -8.02 -15.19 9.52
N PRO A 217 -6.69 -15.38 9.39
CA PRO A 217 -5.80 -15.44 10.54
C PRO A 217 -5.68 -14.04 11.18
N LEU A 218 -6.09 -13.92 12.43
CA LEU A 218 -6.01 -12.70 13.20
C LEU A 218 -5.17 -12.92 14.46
N LEU A 219 -4.32 -11.95 14.80
CA LEU A 219 -3.64 -11.93 16.08
C LEU A 219 -4.67 -11.79 17.21
N THR A 220 -4.47 -12.48 18.33
CA THR A 220 -5.36 -12.45 19.50
C THR A 220 -5.65 -11.02 19.98
N GLU A 221 -4.67 -10.13 19.96
CA GLU A 221 -4.83 -8.73 20.34
C GLU A 221 -5.73 -7.95 19.35
N VAL A 222 -5.72 -8.30 18.08
CA VAL A 222 -6.63 -7.73 17.07
C VAL A 222 -8.07 -8.18 17.37
N VAL A 223 -8.28 -9.46 17.69
CA VAL A 223 -9.61 -9.98 18.08
C VAL A 223 -10.14 -9.25 19.30
N LYS A 224 -9.33 -9.09 20.35
CA LYS A 224 -9.71 -8.33 21.56
C LYS A 224 -10.06 -6.88 21.23
N SER A 225 -9.30 -6.23 20.35
CA SER A 225 -9.57 -4.85 19.92
C SER A 225 -10.90 -4.74 19.17
N LEU A 226 -11.21 -5.69 18.28
CA LEU A 226 -12.49 -5.75 17.56
C LEU A 226 -13.66 -5.97 18.52
N GLN A 227 -13.51 -6.87 19.50
CA GLN A 227 -14.51 -7.11 20.55
C GLN A 227 -14.79 -5.84 21.37
N SER A 228 -13.72 -5.14 21.76
CA SER A 228 -13.85 -3.88 22.51
C SER A 228 -14.52 -2.78 21.67
N ALA A 229 -14.12 -2.63 20.41
CA ALA A 229 -14.72 -1.65 19.50
C ALA A 229 -16.21 -1.96 19.25
N GLY A 230 -16.56 -3.21 18.99
CA GLY A 230 -17.96 -3.63 18.83
C GLY A 230 -18.79 -3.33 20.08
N SER A 231 -18.29 -3.71 21.24
CA SER A 231 -18.98 -3.46 22.53
C SER A 231 -19.24 -1.99 22.79
N SER A 232 -18.31 -1.10 22.40
CA SER A 232 -18.45 0.36 22.59
C SER A 232 -19.60 0.98 21.80
N VAL A 233 -20.08 0.30 20.76
CA VAL A 233 -21.19 0.74 19.90
C VAL A 233 -22.40 -0.23 19.95
N GLY A 234 -22.40 -1.15 20.91
CA GLY A 234 -23.52 -2.08 21.16
C GLY A 234 -23.59 -3.24 20.15
N ILE A 235 -22.50 -3.53 19.44
CA ILE A 235 -22.40 -4.68 18.52
C ILE A 235 -21.68 -5.83 19.20
N SER A 236 -22.32 -7.01 19.25
CA SER A 236 -21.68 -8.24 19.76
C SER A 236 -20.69 -8.80 18.74
N PHE A 237 -19.58 -9.32 19.23
CA PHE A 237 -18.64 -10.08 18.42
C PHE A 237 -19.08 -11.56 18.43
N ASP A 238 -19.80 -11.96 17.40
CA ASP A 238 -20.37 -13.29 17.23
C ASP A 238 -19.70 -14.11 16.11
N LEU A 239 -18.53 -13.67 15.64
CA LEU A 239 -17.78 -14.39 14.62
C LEU A 239 -17.20 -15.70 15.17
N PRO A 240 -17.37 -16.83 14.44
CA PRO A 240 -16.82 -18.10 14.89
C PRO A 240 -15.29 -18.08 14.85
N ILE A 241 -14.67 -18.48 15.95
CA ILE A 241 -13.23 -18.74 16.01
C ILE A 241 -13.02 -20.19 15.61
N ILE A 242 -12.34 -20.44 14.48
CA ILE A 242 -12.20 -21.76 13.87
C ILE A 242 -11.03 -22.55 14.49
N GLY A 243 -10.04 -21.89 15.07
CA GLY A 243 -8.89 -22.52 15.71
C GLY A 243 -7.86 -21.49 16.15
N GLU A 244 -6.86 -21.94 16.93
CA GLU A 244 -5.69 -21.15 17.28
C GLU A 244 -4.52 -21.62 16.41
N GLN A 245 -3.93 -20.72 15.63
CA GLN A 245 -2.69 -20.97 14.88
C GLN A 245 -1.67 -19.89 15.25
N GLU A 246 -0.39 -20.25 15.28
CA GLU A 246 0.68 -19.25 15.33
C GLU A 246 0.66 -18.44 14.03
N VAL A 247 0.46 -17.15 14.13
CA VAL A 247 0.53 -16.22 13.00
C VAL A 247 1.95 -15.69 12.93
N ASP A 248 2.65 -15.96 11.83
CA ASP A 248 3.97 -15.38 11.57
C ASP A 248 3.84 -13.84 11.48
N PRO A 249 4.47 -13.09 12.40
CA PRO A 249 4.40 -11.63 12.42
C PRO A 249 4.94 -10.98 11.14
N ALA A 250 5.85 -11.64 10.42
CA ALA A 250 6.41 -11.14 9.16
C ALA A 250 5.36 -11.10 8.03
N HIS A 251 4.30 -11.90 8.12
CA HIS A 251 3.19 -11.97 7.17
C HIS A 251 1.90 -11.27 7.66
N ALA A 252 1.88 -10.82 8.90
CA ALA A 252 0.73 -10.16 9.52
C ALA A 252 0.56 -8.69 9.12
N GLY A 253 1.00 -8.27 7.97
CA GLY A 253 0.93 -6.86 7.59
C GLY A 253 1.37 -6.55 6.16
N ASN A 254 1.08 -7.42 5.22
CA ASN A 254 1.13 -7.09 3.80
C ASN A 254 -0.24 -6.69 3.31
#